data_a37c09dd96e9cffaae9ea79eae72526e
#
_entry.id   a37c09dd96e9cffaae9ea79eae72526e
#
_cell.length_a   1.000
_cell.length_b   1.000
_cell.length_c   1.000
_cell.angle_alpha   90.00
_cell.angle_beta   90.00
_cell.angle_gamma   90.00
#
_symmetry.space_group_name_H-M   'P 1'
#
loop_
_entity.id
_entity.type
_entity.pdbx_description
1 polymer ?
#
loop_
_entity_poly.entity_id
_entity_poly.type
_entity_poly.pdbx_seq_one_letter_code
_entity_poly.pdbx_strand_id
1 'polypeptide(L)'
;LVYMRSIVLAWRWRKRNPSHALIRMKRRGGFLKAVGAVILSVDGVPIQKSKAAVVVGKSVYILPGEHRLEMAGYTLRHQLSNIPSFPSKGKQQERTVRFTGGRRYILRYEPAGRKLEISDNGPI
;
A
#
# COMPACT_ATOMS: atom_id res chain seq x y z
N LEU A 1 2.77 4.21 20.52
CA LEU A 1 3.65 3.14 20.93
C LEU A 1 3.65 2.02 19.92
N VAL A 2 2.49 1.60 19.41
CA VAL A 2 2.41 0.67 18.28
C VAL A 2 3.05 1.26 17.03
N TYR A 3 2.88 2.56 16.81
CA TYR A 3 3.45 3.28 15.69
C TYR A 3 4.98 3.31 15.74
N MET A 4 5.56 3.57 16.90
CA MET A 4 7.02 3.58 17.06
C MET A 4 7.62 2.19 16.83
N ARG A 5 6.94 1.14 17.29
CA ARG A 5 7.37 -0.23 17.04
C ARG A 5 7.41 -0.54 15.54
N SER A 6 6.40 -0.10 14.80
CA SER A 6 6.35 -0.28 13.34
C SER A 6 7.51 0.43 12.64
N ILE A 7 7.84 1.64 13.07
CA ILE A 7 8.97 2.40 12.51
C ILE A 7 10.30 1.68 12.76
N VAL A 8 10.51 1.18 13.97
CA VAL A 8 11.75 0.48 14.34
C VAL A 8 11.88 -0.83 13.55
N LEU A 9 10.80 -1.60 13.44
CA LEU A 9 10.80 -2.85 12.68
C LEU A 9 11.09 -2.60 11.20
N ALA A 10 10.50 -1.55 10.63
CA ALA A 10 10.74 -1.18 9.25
C ALA A 10 12.19 -0.73 9.01
N TRP A 11 12.74 0.03 9.93
CA TRP A 11 14.14 0.47 9.84
C TRP A 11 15.10 -0.71 9.86
N ARG A 12 14.89 -1.68 10.78
CA ARG A 12 15.69 -2.90 10.85
C ARG A 12 15.56 -3.74 9.57
N TRP A 13 14.35 -3.86 9.06
CA TRP A 13 14.08 -4.60 7.83
C TRP A 13 14.82 -3.97 6.65
N ARG A 14 14.78 -2.64 6.51
CA ARG A 14 15.47 -1.93 5.44
C ARG A 14 16.98 -2.09 5.53
N LYS A 15 17.55 -2.08 6.73
CA LYS A 15 18.97 -2.32 6.90
C LYS A 15 19.40 -3.70 6.45
N ARG A 16 18.58 -4.71 6.70
CA ARG A 16 18.84 -6.07 6.24
C ARG A 16 18.59 -6.24 4.74
N ASN A 17 17.82 -5.36 4.14
CA ASN A 17 17.40 -5.44 2.72
C ASN A 17 17.70 -4.11 2.03
N PRO A 18 18.98 -3.75 1.82
CA PRO A 18 19.34 -2.44 1.28
C PRO A 18 18.90 -2.21 -0.17
N SER A 19 18.64 -3.28 -0.92
CA SER A 19 18.19 -3.18 -2.30
C SER A 19 16.66 -3.16 -2.44
N HIS A 20 15.93 -2.86 -1.37
CA HIS A 20 14.47 -2.85 -1.38
C HIS A 20 13.90 -1.83 -2.38
N ALA A 21 12.67 -2.07 -2.80
CA ALA A 21 11.84 -1.10 -3.52
C ALA A 21 10.86 -0.45 -2.56
N LEU A 22 10.29 0.68 -2.95
CA LEU A 22 9.31 1.41 -2.15
C LEU A 22 8.01 1.54 -2.94
N ILE A 23 6.89 1.22 -2.30
CA ILE A 23 5.56 1.45 -2.86
C ILE A 23 4.86 2.49 -1.98
N ARG A 24 4.41 3.59 -2.59
CA ARG A 24 3.58 4.59 -1.91
C ARG A 24 2.12 4.32 -2.25
N MET A 25 1.33 4.04 -1.22
CA MET A 25 -0.11 3.85 -1.36
C MET A 25 -0.76 5.23 -1.33
N LYS A 26 -1.18 5.73 -2.50
CA LYS A 26 -1.75 7.06 -2.61
C LYS A 26 -3.15 7.10 -2.01
N ARG A 27 -3.38 8.14 -1.22
CA ARG A 27 -4.68 8.51 -0.72
C ARG A 27 -4.94 9.95 -1.10
N ARG A 28 -6.09 10.22 -1.68
CA ARG A 28 -6.52 11.57 -2.03
C ARG A 28 -7.92 11.82 -1.52
N GLY A 29 -8.27 13.07 -1.35
CA GLY A 29 -9.60 13.47 -0.93
C GLY A 29 -9.54 14.39 0.28
N GLY A 30 -10.70 14.96 0.58
CA GLY A 30 -10.86 15.92 1.66
C GLY A 30 -11.60 15.34 2.85
N PHE A 31 -12.15 16.24 3.62
CA PHE A 31 -12.85 15.93 4.87
C PHE A 31 -14.06 15.00 4.66
N LEU A 32 -14.82 15.18 3.56
CA LEU A 32 -16.06 14.45 3.31
C LEU A 32 -15.91 13.19 2.49
N LYS A 33 -14.82 13.06 1.73
CA LYS A 33 -14.60 11.92 0.86
C LYS A 33 -13.11 11.69 0.67
N ALA A 34 -12.66 10.48 0.87
CA ALA A 34 -11.29 10.07 0.60
C ALA A 34 -11.27 8.82 -0.27
N VAL A 35 -10.32 8.75 -1.18
CA VAL A 35 -10.11 7.61 -2.08
C VAL A 35 -8.69 7.12 -1.88
N GLY A 36 -8.53 5.82 -1.75
CA GLY A 36 -7.20 5.25 -1.55
C GLY A 36 -7.07 3.84 -2.06
N ALA A 37 -5.85 3.35 -1.99
CA ALA A 37 -5.51 1.98 -2.33
C ALA A 37 -4.62 1.39 -1.24
N VAL A 38 -4.72 0.09 -1.05
CA VAL A 38 -3.98 -0.63 -0.01
C VAL A 38 -3.51 -1.98 -0.55
N ILE A 39 -2.36 -2.44 -0.08
CA ILE A 39 -1.87 -3.79 -0.35
C ILE A 39 -2.30 -4.68 0.81
N LEU A 40 -3.00 -5.77 0.49
CA LEU A 40 -3.53 -6.70 1.49
C LEU A 40 -2.59 -7.86 1.76
N SER A 41 -1.98 -8.41 0.71
CA SER A 41 -1.07 -9.55 0.84
C SER A 41 0.04 -9.50 -0.19
N VAL A 42 1.14 -10.18 0.12
CA VAL A 42 2.29 -10.36 -0.77
C VAL A 42 2.58 -11.85 -0.85
N ASP A 43 2.59 -12.39 -2.06
CA ASP A 43 2.85 -13.82 -2.32
C ASP A 43 1.97 -14.76 -1.48
N GLY A 44 0.70 -14.37 -1.29
CA GLY A 44 -0.27 -15.15 -0.53
C GLY A 44 -0.20 -14.99 0.98
N VAL A 45 0.71 -14.14 1.49
CA VAL A 45 0.87 -13.91 2.93
C VAL A 45 0.32 -12.52 3.27
N PRO A 46 -0.55 -12.39 4.30
CA PRO A 46 -1.02 -11.07 4.72
C PRO A 46 0.14 -10.11 4.97
N ILE A 47 -0.03 -8.85 4.57
CA ILE A 47 1.08 -7.89 4.57
C ILE A 47 1.71 -7.73 5.97
N GLN A 48 0.92 -7.82 7.03
CA GLN A 48 1.42 -7.69 8.41
C GLN A 48 2.30 -8.86 8.84
N LYS A 49 2.20 -10.00 8.15
CA LYS A 49 2.97 -11.21 8.45
C LYS A 49 4.03 -11.52 7.40
N SER A 50 4.11 -10.72 6.35
CA SER A 50 5.05 -10.95 5.26
C SER A 50 6.50 -10.66 5.70
N LYS A 51 7.41 -11.52 5.28
CA LYS A 51 8.85 -11.29 5.41
C LYS A 51 9.43 -10.56 4.20
N ALA A 52 8.70 -10.58 3.08
CA ALA A 52 9.11 -9.95 1.84
C ALA A 52 8.81 -8.45 1.79
N ALA A 53 8.00 -7.95 2.71
CA ALA A 53 7.59 -6.55 2.73
C ALA A 53 7.31 -6.07 4.15
N VAL A 54 7.42 -4.76 4.36
CA VAL A 54 7.08 -4.12 5.63
C VAL A 54 6.33 -2.82 5.36
N VAL A 55 5.31 -2.54 6.17
CA VAL A 55 4.45 -1.37 6.02
C VAL A 55 4.76 -0.34 7.10
N VAL A 56 4.92 0.92 6.68
CA VAL A 56 4.97 2.06 7.58
C VAL A 56 4.05 3.14 7.02
N GLY A 57 2.92 3.39 7.69
CA GLY A 57 1.95 4.36 7.22
C GLY A 57 1.46 4.06 5.80
N LYS A 58 1.72 4.96 4.88
CA LYS A 58 1.35 4.82 3.46
C LYS A 58 2.47 4.25 2.60
N SER A 59 3.55 3.79 3.21
CA SER A 59 4.72 3.25 2.51
C SER A 59 4.83 1.77 2.75
N VAL A 60 5.16 1.03 1.69
CA VAL A 60 5.47 -0.39 1.75
C VAL A 60 6.87 -0.56 1.17
N TYR A 61 7.78 -1.09 1.98
CA TYR A 61 9.11 -1.48 1.51
C TYR A 61 9.04 -2.96 1.15
N ILE A 62 9.49 -3.32 -0.03
CA ILE A 62 9.35 -4.67 -0.56
C ILE A 62 10.66 -5.14 -1.17
N LEU A 63 10.94 -6.44 -1.08
CA LEU A 63 12.09 -7.04 -1.73
C LEU A 63 11.98 -6.91 -3.25
N PRO A 64 13.11 -6.68 -3.96
CA PRO A 64 13.07 -6.66 -5.42
C PRO A 64 12.71 -8.04 -5.97
N GLY A 65 12.25 -8.06 -7.20
CA GLY A 65 11.83 -9.27 -7.88
C GLY A 65 10.34 -9.29 -8.16
N GLU A 66 9.86 -10.44 -8.57
CA GLU A 66 8.46 -10.62 -8.94
C GLU A 66 7.64 -11.05 -7.73
N HIS A 67 6.56 -10.34 -7.46
CA HIS A 67 5.66 -10.63 -6.33
C HIS A 67 4.22 -10.60 -6.78
N ARG A 68 3.43 -11.51 -6.23
CA ARG A 68 1.99 -11.51 -6.42
C ARG A 68 1.34 -10.68 -5.31
N LEU A 69 0.72 -9.59 -5.69
CA LEU A 69 0.10 -8.66 -4.75
C LEU A 69 -1.41 -8.80 -4.81
N GLU A 70 -2.04 -8.87 -3.66
CA GLU A 70 -3.47 -8.66 -3.52
C GLU A 70 -3.69 -7.23 -3.04
N MET A 71 -4.41 -6.45 -3.84
CA MET A 71 -4.61 -5.02 -3.63
C MET A 71 -6.09 -4.69 -3.57
N ALA A 72 -6.43 -3.63 -2.87
CA ALA A 72 -7.81 -3.15 -2.80
C ALA A 72 -7.85 -1.63 -2.96
N GLY A 73 -8.84 -1.17 -3.74
CA GLY A 73 -9.20 0.24 -3.78
C GLY A 73 -10.38 0.48 -2.84
N TYR A 74 -10.45 1.65 -2.23
CA TYR A 74 -11.52 1.98 -1.31
C TYR A 74 -11.92 3.45 -1.42
N THR A 75 -13.17 3.71 -1.02
CA THR A 75 -13.69 5.06 -0.87
C THR A 75 -14.22 5.21 0.54
N LEU A 76 -13.74 6.23 1.26
CA LEU A 76 -14.23 6.59 2.59
C LEU A 76 -15.11 7.82 2.46
N ARG A 77 -16.34 7.75 2.99
CA ARG A 77 -17.24 8.89 3.08
C ARG A 77 -17.53 9.19 4.54
N HIS A 78 -17.22 10.42 4.95
CA HIS A 78 -17.61 10.91 6.25
C HIS A 78 -19.00 11.49 6.17
N GLN A 79 -19.92 10.95 6.95
CA GLN A 79 -21.24 11.54 7.08
C GLN A 79 -21.19 12.67 8.11
N LEU A 80 -22.01 13.67 7.91
CA LEU A 80 -22.11 14.81 8.85
C LEU A 80 -22.75 14.42 10.19
N SER A 81 -23.18 13.19 10.34
CA SER A 81 -23.69 12.62 11.59
C SER A 81 -22.54 11.90 12.32
N ASN A 82 -22.74 11.63 13.62
CA ASN A 82 -21.77 10.95 14.47
C ASN A 82 -21.63 9.45 14.15
N ILE A 83 -22.05 9.03 12.99
CA ILE A 83 -21.94 7.63 12.55
C ILE A 83 -20.52 7.40 12.01
N PRO A 84 -19.83 6.33 12.45
CA PRO A 84 -18.50 6.03 11.92
C PRO A 84 -18.51 5.84 10.41
N SER A 85 -17.47 6.33 9.76
CA SER A 85 -17.29 6.13 8.32
C SER A 85 -16.84 4.70 8.06
N PHE A 86 -17.52 4.03 7.14
CA PHE A 86 -17.10 2.70 6.68
C PHE A 86 -16.53 2.81 5.27
N PRO A 87 -15.40 2.12 4.99
CA PRO A 87 -14.93 2.07 3.61
C PRO A 87 -15.95 1.31 2.76
N SER A 88 -16.40 1.95 1.69
CA SER A 88 -17.18 1.22 0.71
C SER A 88 -16.24 0.35 -0.10
N LYS A 89 -16.69 -0.88 -0.40
CA LYS A 89 -15.89 -1.82 -1.17
C LYS A 89 -15.65 -1.25 -2.57
N GLY A 90 -14.38 -0.95 -2.84
CA GLY A 90 -13.93 -0.67 -4.18
C GLY A 90 -13.57 -1.97 -4.89
N LYS A 91 -12.53 -1.93 -5.69
CA LYS A 91 -12.04 -3.08 -6.42
C LYS A 91 -11.01 -3.84 -5.61
N GLN A 92 -11.13 -5.17 -5.55
CA GLN A 92 -10.03 -6.05 -5.14
C GLN A 92 -9.43 -6.68 -6.38
N GLN A 93 -8.10 -6.75 -6.41
CA GLN A 93 -7.39 -7.32 -7.55
C GLN A 93 -6.12 -8.01 -7.09
N GLU A 94 -5.88 -9.21 -7.64
CA GLU A 94 -4.60 -9.89 -7.52
C GLU A 94 -3.80 -9.64 -8.79
N ARG A 95 -2.54 -9.25 -8.64
CA ARG A 95 -1.69 -8.93 -9.77
C ARG A 95 -0.24 -9.27 -9.46
N THR A 96 0.45 -9.84 -10.43
CA THR A 96 1.90 -10.09 -10.35
C THR A 96 2.63 -8.86 -10.87
N VAL A 97 3.53 -8.32 -10.05
CA VAL A 97 4.30 -7.13 -10.37
C VAL A 97 5.77 -7.39 -10.11
N ARG A 98 6.60 -6.95 -11.04
CA ARG A 98 8.05 -7.01 -10.89
C ARG A 98 8.59 -5.69 -10.34
N PHE A 99 9.32 -5.78 -9.23
CA PHE A 99 9.93 -4.62 -8.60
C PHE A 99 11.43 -4.60 -8.81
N THR A 100 11.95 -3.46 -9.23
CA THR A 100 13.39 -3.23 -9.33
C THR A 100 13.87 -2.57 -8.05
N GLY A 101 14.96 -3.05 -7.48
CA GLY A 101 15.54 -2.49 -6.28
C GLY A 101 15.94 -1.03 -6.46
N GLY A 102 15.80 -0.24 -5.41
CA GLY A 102 16.13 1.18 -5.42
C GLY A 102 15.15 2.08 -6.14
N ARG A 103 14.00 1.55 -6.55
CA ARG A 103 12.99 2.33 -7.28
C ARG A 103 11.74 2.54 -6.44
N ARG A 104 11.05 3.62 -6.71
CA ARG A 104 9.80 3.99 -6.05
C ARG A 104 8.63 3.74 -7.00
N TYR A 105 7.59 3.13 -6.47
CA TYR A 105 6.35 2.83 -7.18
C TYR A 105 5.19 3.53 -6.48
N ILE A 106 4.16 3.86 -7.26
CA ILE A 106 2.95 4.49 -6.73
C ILE A 106 1.77 3.59 -7.03
N LEU A 107 1.02 3.23 -6.00
CA LEU A 107 -0.23 2.51 -6.10
C LEU A 107 -1.38 3.50 -5.97
N ARG A 108 -2.30 3.51 -6.96
CA ARG A 108 -3.45 4.40 -7.01
C ARG A 108 -4.71 3.62 -7.30
N TYR A 109 -5.81 4.12 -6.80
CA TYR A 109 -7.14 3.66 -7.16
C TYR A 109 -7.92 4.77 -7.85
N GLU A 110 -8.45 4.47 -9.04
CA GLU A 110 -9.31 5.36 -9.81
C GLU A 110 -10.74 4.87 -9.71
N PRO A 111 -11.60 5.50 -8.86
CA PRO A 111 -12.95 5.00 -8.61
C PRO A 111 -13.87 5.13 -9.82
N ALA A 112 -13.69 6.13 -10.68
CA ALA A 112 -14.50 6.30 -11.88
C ALA A 112 -14.41 5.11 -12.83
N GLY A 113 -13.20 4.59 -13.04
CA GLY A 113 -12.97 3.39 -13.86
C GLY A 113 -12.82 2.11 -13.05
N ARG A 114 -12.95 2.16 -11.73
CA ARG A 114 -12.70 1.04 -10.81
C ARG A 114 -11.36 0.37 -11.10
N LYS A 115 -10.32 1.18 -11.27
CA LYS A 115 -9.02 0.72 -11.73
C LYS A 115 -7.95 0.91 -10.67
N LEU A 116 -7.22 -0.15 -10.36
CA LEU A 116 -6.02 -0.11 -9.54
C LEU A 116 -4.80 -0.06 -10.46
N GLU A 117 -3.93 0.90 -10.24
CA GLU A 117 -2.71 1.09 -11.01
C GLU A 117 -1.50 1.13 -10.08
N ILE A 118 -0.44 0.46 -10.52
CA ILE A 118 0.87 0.58 -9.90
C ILE A 118 1.86 0.99 -10.98
N SER A 119 2.62 2.05 -10.72
CA SER A 119 3.54 2.60 -11.71
C SER A 119 4.88 2.94 -11.10
N ASP A 120 5.95 2.78 -11.89
CA ASP A 120 7.30 3.18 -11.51
C ASP A 120 7.39 4.72 -11.51
N ASN A 121 7.90 5.29 -10.43
CA ASN A 121 8.01 6.73 -10.26
C ASN A 121 9.47 7.19 -10.08
N GLY A 122 10.41 6.40 -10.56
CA GLY A 122 11.83 6.76 -10.53
C GLY A 122 12.59 6.19 -9.34
N PRO A 123 13.83 6.63 -9.13
CA PRO A 123 14.63 6.17 -7.99
C PRO A 123 14.08 6.68 -6.66
N ILE A 124 14.35 5.94 -5.61
CA ILE A 124 13.99 6.32 -4.24
C ILE A 124 14.70 7.62 -3.83
#